data_88a43cccfcf2058d15aeb277f9fce0b3
#
_entry.id   88a43cccfcf2058d15aeb277f9fce0b3
#
_cell.length_a   1.000
_cell.length_b   1.000
_cell.length_c   1.000
_cell.angle_alpha   90.00
_cell.angle_beta   90.00
_cell.angle_gamma   90.00
#
_symmetry.space_group_name_H-M   'P 1'
#
loop_
_entity.id
_entity.type
_entity.pdbx_description
1 polymer ?
#
loop_
_entity_poly.entity_id
_entity_poly.type
_entity_poly.pdbx_seq_one_letter_code
_entity_poly.pdbx_strand_id
1 'polypeptide(L)'
;MALYTYDTRPSFSADVLVRGTPEYDRCRRNNPSATTPERYPHEIHVVKSPKQVSAALKRATELGVTVGIRGSGHAFPLSALIEDGILIDTSSLNRYVDYDPDSREISFGPAVRVEEVAAKLAEVKRFFPHGHAPTVGAAGFLLAGGQGWFVRGWGATCQEWITQMEIVVPDGRVVIASPTENTDLFWAARGSGLGFFGVVTKFWARTIPSSQLWERTFTFQLRDKYETLLTWFFEKAEDTPKYGTDLNLTIFYPEKYDSTILTDDIPKTSQLHLGLSLLCYSDTEREARTLLSAYDDVPESVKDCLVDMRPVSKREFTDIFDKKREFIGNKYGENWQILSLLSEPTVPIPRLIEAIKPALTELETRITSVFICICDIVANEKVASLSIPQKYYISTVTGWLDQKKGPAIKQRMLDRYKRALPVACGTYPADYDPNVEDANSKPMSDTALAKFLKIRAKWDPNDMFPNYKQFIKTNEKINKLLTKPSL
;
A
#
# COMPACT_ATOMS: atom_id res chain seq x y z
N MET A 1 22.76 7.09 -19.88
CA MET A 1 21.37 7.57 -19.73
C MET A 1 21.28 8.18 -18.34
N ALA A 2 20.92 9.45 -18.18
CA ALA A 2 20.78 10.03 -16.85
C ALA A 2 19.65 9.30 -16.11
N LEU A 3 19.93 8.78 -14.93
CA LEU A 3 18.92 8.17 -14.08
C LEU A 3 17.99 9.29 -13.56
N TYR A 4 16.70 9.13 -13.82
CA TYR A 4 15.70 10.03 -13.24
C TYR A 4 15.46 9.59 -11.79
N THR A 5 15.90 10.40 -10.84
CA THR A 5 15.60 10.18 -9.43
C THR A 5 14.13 10.48 -9.15
N TYR A 6 13.49 9.63 -8.36
CA TYR A 6 12.11 9.85 -7.89
C TYR A 6 12.04 11.12 -7.03
N ASP A 7 11.39 12.14 -7.61
CA ASP A 7 11.16 13.41 -6.91
C ASP A 7 9.84 13.34 -6.15
N THR A 8 9.94 13.42 -4.85
CA THR A 8 8.78 13.37 -3.97
C THR A 8 7.97 14.67 -3.96
N ARG A 9 8.52 15.76 -4.50
CA ARG A 9 7.87 17.08 -4.58
C ARG A 9 8.14 17.75 -5.94
N PRO A 10 7.69 17.11 -7.04
CA PRO A 10 8.00 17.63 -8.37
C PRO A 10 7.37 19.01 -8.58
N SER A 11 8.11 19.88 -9.25
CA SER A 11 7.62 21.16 -9.74
C SER A 11 7.80 21.26 -11.24
N PHE A 12 6.83 21.85 -11.93
CA PHE A 12 6.82 22.04 -13.37
C PHE A 12 6.49 23.48 -13.72
N SER A 13 7.01 23.94 -14.87
CA SER A 13 6.81 25.31 -15.33
C SER A 13 5.42 25.57 -15.91
N ALA A 14 4.75 24.50 -16.39
CA ALA A 14 3.41 24.57 -16.97
C ALA A 14 2.44 23.63 -16.25
N ASP A 15 1.15 24.00 -16.26
CA ASP A 15 0.08 23.18 -15.69
C ASP A 15 -0.35 22.05 -16.64
N VAL A 16 -0.08 22.18 -17.96
CA VAL A 16 -0.33 21.16 -18.98
C VAL A 16 0.97 20.84 -19.71
N LEU A 17 1.40 19.60 -19.62
CA LEU A 17 2.64 19.09 -20.24
C LEU A 17 2.28 18.28 -21.49
N VAL A 18 2.84 18.67 -22.63
CA VAL A 18 2.55 18.07 -23.94
C VAL A 18 3.60 17.04 -24.29
N ARG A 19 3.17 15.91 -24.85
CA ARG A 19 4.03 14.80 -25.33
C ARG A 19 5.18 15.35 -26.19
N GLY A 20 6.40 14.84 -25.98
CA GLY A 20 7.61 15.23 -26.71
C GLY A 20 8.38 16.38 -26.06
N THR A 21 7.90 16.98 -24.98
CA THR A 21 8.67 17.99 -24.24
C THR A 21 9.50 17.36 -23.10
N PRO A 22 10.66 17.94 -22.74
CA PRO A 22 11.48 17.42 -21.63
C PRO A 22 10.74 17.35 -20.29
N GLU A 23 9.87 18.33 -19.99
CA GLU A 23 9.08 18.34 -18.75
C GLU A 23 8.02 17.24 -18.72
N TYR A 24 7.39 16.94 -19.87
CA TYR A 24 6.49 15.80 -20.00
C TYR A 24 7.21 14.50 -19.68
N ASP A 25 8.38 14.26 -20.27
CA ASP A 25 9.15 13.04 -20.01
C ASP A 25 9.62 12.96 -18.55
N ARG A 26 10.05 14.06 -17.97
CA ARG A 26 10.40 14.13 -16.55
C ARG A 26 9.20 13.80 -15.66
N CYS A 27 8.04 14.35 -15.95
CA CYS A 27 6.81 14.06 -15.20
C CYS A 27 6.38 12.61 -15.39
N ARG A 28 6.31 12.11 -16.63
CA ARG A 28 5.92 10.72 -16.92
C ARG A 28 6.77 9.71 -16.17
N ARG A 29 8.08 9.94 -16.11
CA ARG A 29 9.07 9.06 -15.48
C ARG A 29 9.23 9.26 -13.97
N ASN A 30 8.50 10.20 -13.36
CA ASN A 30 8.61 10.43 -11.92
C ASN A 30 7.90 9.33 -11.12
N ASN A 31 8.65 8.25 -10.82
CA ASN A 31 8.21 7.08 -10.06
C ASN A 31 9.41 6.40 -9.38
N PRO A 32 9.17 5.50 -8.40
CA PRO A 32 10.26 4.87 -7.66
C PRO A 32 11.04 3.80 -8.43
N SER A 33 10.62 3.38 -9.63
CA SER A 33 11.34 2.42 -10.45
C SER A 33 12.16 3.12 -11.53
N ALA A 34 13.36 2.59 -11.82
CA ALA A 34 14.20 3.10 -12.91
C ALA A 34 13.58 2.90 -14.30
N THR A 35 12.77 1.87 -14.48
CA THR A 35 12.04 1.61 -15.72
C THR A 35 10.62 2.13 -15.63
N THR A 36 10.24 2.93 -16.62
CA THR A 36 8.86 3.39 -16.81
C THR A 36 8.27 2.64 -18.01
N PRO A 37 7.04 2.10 -17.92
CA PRO A 37 6.42 1.42 -19.06
C PRO A 37 6.24 2.35 -20.26
N GLU A 38 6.31 1.78 -21.44
CA GLU A 38 6.11 2.47 -22.75
C GLU A 38 4.61 2.78 -22.95
N ARG A 39 4.08 3.60 -22.07
CA ARG A 39 2.73 4.16 -22.13
C ARG A 39 2.85 5.68 -22.06
N TYR A 40 2.28 6.34 -23.04
CA TYR A 40 2.42 7.77 -23.28
C TYR A 40 1.05 8.44 -23.27
N PRO A 41 0.65 9.06 -22.15
CA PRO A 41 -0.53 9.92 -22.10
C PRO A 41 -0.47 10.99 -23.20
N HIS A 42 -1.61 11.35 -23.77
CA HIS A 42 -1.69 12.44 -24.75
C HIS A 42 -1.24 13.77 -24.13
N GLU A 43 -1.74 14.06 -22.95
CA GLU A 43 -1.37 15.23 -22.14
C GLU A 43 -1.19 14.82 -20.67
N ILE A 44 -0.36 15.56 -19.92
CA ILE A 44 -0.28 15.45 -18.45
C ILE A 44 -0.74 16.78 -17.86
N HIS A 45 -1.80 16.74 -17.04
CA HIS A 45 -2.32 17.89 -16.34
C HIS A 45 -1.83 17.89 -14.88
N VAL A 46 -0.92 18.80 -14.54
CA VAL A 46 -0.42 19.02 -13.17
C VAL A 46 -1.36 19.98 -12.48
N VAL A 47 -2.32 19.42 -11.73
CA VAL A 47 -3.42 20.22 -11.16
C VAL A 47 -3.08 20.74 -9.76
N LYS A 48 -3.53 21.97 -9.46
CA LYS A 48 -3.32 22.69 -8.20
C LYS A 48 -4.63 23.00 -7.48
N SER A 49 -5.77 22.82 -8.14
CA SER A 49 -7.09 23.12 -7.59
C SER A 49 -8.19 22.20 -8.16
N PRO A 50 -9.32 22.03 -7.46
CA PRO A 50 -10.47 21.28 -7.98
C PRO A 50 -10.98 21.83 -9.34
N LYS A 51 -10.89 23.13 -9.56
CA LYS A 51 -11.23 23.77 -10.85
C LYS A 51 -10.36 23.27 -12.00
N GLN A 52 -9.05 23.10 -11.77
CA GLN A 52 -8.16 22.55 -12.78
C GLN A 52 -8.42 21.06 -13.03
N VAL A 53 -8.79 20.29 -12.00
CA VAL A 53 -9.25 18.90 -12.17
C VAL A 53 -10.50 18.86 -13.07
N SER A 54 -11.50 19.72 -12.80
CA SER A 54 -12.71 19.83 -13.62
C SER A 54 -12.37 20.18 -15.08
N ALA A 55 -11.42 21.08 -15.30
CA ALA A 55 -10.97 21.44 -16.65
C ALA A 55 -10.29 20.25 -17.37
N ALA A 56 -9.45 19.49 -16.67
CA ALA A 56 -8.80 18.30 -17.22
C ALA A 56 -9.80 17.20 -17.61
N LEU A 57 -10.84 16.96 -16.78
CA LEU A 57 -11.92 16.01 -17.09
C LEU A 57 -12.77 16.43 -18.29
N LYS A 58 -13.09 17.75 -18.39
CA LYS A 58 -13.77 18.29 -19.56
C LYS A 58 -12.90 18.12 -20.82
N ARG A 59 -11.61 18.38 -20.73
CA ARG A 59 -10.65 18.16 -21.82
C ARG A 59 -10.64 16.71 -22.27
N ALA A 60 -10.65 15.76 -21.34
CA ALA A 60 -10.74 14.33 -21.66
C ALA A 60 -12.04 13.99 -22.41
N THR A 61 -13.16 14.57 -21.99
CA THR A 61 -14.46 14.42 -22.68
C THR A 61 -14.41 14.99 -24.10
N GLU A 62 -13.83 16.19 -24.29
CA GLU A 62 -13.70 16.82 -25.61
C GLU A 62 -12.86 15.99 -26.56
N LEU A 63 -11.79 15.37 -26.05
CA LEU A 63 -10.91 14.50 -26.83
C LEU A 63 -11.47 13.07 -27.01
N GLY A 64 -12.48 12.67 -26.24
CA GLY A 64 -13.00 11.31 -26.25
C GLY A 64 -12.02 10.27 -25.70
N VAL A 65 -11.17 10.66 -24.73
CA VAL A 65 -10.11 9.81 -24.17
C VAL A 65 -10.34 9.48 -22.72
N THR A 66 -9.66 8.42 -22.24
CA THR A 66 -9.71 7.97 -20.85
C THR A 66 -8.71 8.73 -19.96
N VAL A 67 -8.91 8.63 -18.65
CA VAL A 67 -8.14 9.36 -17.63
C VAL A 67 -7.47 8.40 -16.67
N GLY A 68 -6.18 8.64 -16.43
CA GLY A 68 -5.43 8.06 -15.32
C GLY A 68 -5.14 9.12 -14.26
N ILE A 69 -5.13 8.70 -12.98
CA ILE A 69 -4.88 9.62 -11.87
C ILE A 69 -3.62 9.19 -11.13
N ARG A 70 -2.69 10.12 -10.95
CA ARG A 70 -1.50 9.93 -10.13
C ARG A 70 -1.56 10.86 -8.93
N GLY A 71 -1.47 10.28 -7.72
CA GLY A 71 -1.27 11.02 -6.48
C GLY A 71 0.21 11.35 -6.26
N SER A 72 0.82 10.76 -5.23
CA SER A 72 2.26 10.91 -4.96
C SER A 72 3.18 10.12 -5.91
N GLY A 73 2.64 9.29 -6.80
CA GLY A 73 3.42 8.48 -7.74
C GLY A 73 4.08 7.22 -7.14
N HIS A 74 3.67 6.81 -5.95
CA HIS A 74 4.32 5.72 -5.20
C HIS A 74 3.98 4.30 -5.71
N ALA A 75 2.96 4.13 -6.54
CA ALA A 75 2.50 2.83 -7.02
C ALA A 75 3.45 2.25 -8.08
N PHE A 76 4.02 1.06 -7.84
CA PHE A 76 4.93 0.38 -8.76
C PHE A 76 4.31 -0.01 -10.12
N PRO A 77 3.03 -0.43 -10.20
CA PRO A 77 2.41 -0.79 -11.48
C PRO A 77 2.25 0.37 -12.46
N LEU A 78 2.35 1.62 -11.99
CA LEU A 78 2.16 2.83 -12.79
C LEU A 78 0.86 2.81 -13.60
N SER A 79 -0.21 2.29 -13.02
CA SER A 79 -1.53 2.13 -13.66
C SER A 79 -2.18 3.46 -14.05
N ALA A 80 -1.67 4.57 -13.52
CA ALA A 80 -2.09 5.92 -13.91
C ALA A 80 -1.62 6.32 -15.30
N LEU A 81 -0.54 5.71 -15.83
CA LEU A 81 -0.08 5.96 -17.19
C LEU A 81 -0.97 5.20 -18.17
N ILE A 82 -1.84 5.91 -18.85
CA ILE A 82 -2.76 5.38 -19.86
C ILE A 82 -2.30 5.85 -21.23
N GLU A 83 -2.14 4.91 -22.18
CA GLU A 83 -1.76 5.24 -23.55
C GLU A 83 -2.82 6.13 -24.19
N ASP A 84 -2.39 7.22 -24.83
CA ASP A 84 -3.21 8.23 -25.51
C ASP A 84 -4.35 8.84 -24.66
N GLY A 85 -4.37 8.58 -23.34
CA GLY A 85 -5.30 9.20 -22.40
C GLY A 85 -4.76 10.49 -21.80
N ILE A 86 -5.48 11.06 -20.83
CA ILE A 86 -4.99 12.16 -20.00
C ILE A 86 -4.48 11.61 -18.65
N LEU A 87 -3.26 11.98 -18.28
CA LEU A 87 -2.78 11.81 -16.90
C LEU A 87 -3.10 13.06 -16.09
N ILE A 88 -3.92 12.92 -15.05
CA ILE A 88 -4.10 13.96 -14.04
C ILE A 88 -3.11 13.69 -12.89
N ASP A 89 -2.12 14.58 -12.76
CA ASP A 89 -1.13 14.56 -11.70
C ASP A 89 -1.58 15.48 -10.57
N THR A 90 -1.92 14.90 -9.42
CA THR A 90 -2.39 15.64 -8.25
C THR A 90 -1.27 15.98 -7.26
N SER A 91 0.00 15.79 -7.63
CA SER A 91 1.16 16.02 -6.75
C SER A 91 1.25 17.45 -6.18
N SER A 92 0.62 18.41 -6.85
CA SER A 92 0.55 19.81 -6.45
C SER A 92 -0.80 20.24 -5.88
N LEU A 93 -1.78 19.33 -5.82
CA LEU A 93 -3.15 19.64 -5.44
C LEU A 93 -3.31 19.65 -3.91
N ASN A 94 -3.79 20.77 -3.36
CA ASN A 94 -4.15 20.92 -1.95
C ASN A 94 -3.07 20.36 -1.00
N ARG A 95 -1.83 20.79 -1.18
CA ARG A 95 -0.66 20.32 -0.41
C ARG A 95 -0.59 20.99 0.98
N TYR A 96 -1.63 20.82 1.76
CA TYR A 96 -1.70 21.28 3.14
C TYR A 96 -2.23 20.15 4.03
N VAL A 97 -1.91 20.25 5.30
CA VAL A 97 -2.47 19.44 6.37
C VAL A 97 -2.98 20.40 7.43
N ASP A 98 -4.30 20.42 7.63
CA ASP A 98 -4.96 21.26 8.62
C ASP A 98 -5.61 20.43 9.71
N TYR A 99 -5.63 20.97 10.92
CA TYR A 99 -6.34 20.41 12.06
C TYR A 99 -7.35 21.44 12.60
N ASP A 100 -8.59 20.99 12.70
CA ASP A 100 -9.66 21.77 13.33
C ASP A 100 -9.81 21.31 14.79
N PRO A 101 -9.53 22.20 15.78
CA PRO A 101 -9.64 21.86 17.19
C PRO A 101 -11.09 21.68 17.67
N ASP A 102 -12.07 22.31 17.00
CA ASP A 102 -13.47 22.25 17.39
C ASP A 102 -14.09 20.89 17.00
N SER A 103 -13.93 20.47 15.77
CA SER A 103 -14.38 19.14 15.29
C SER A 103 -13.40 18.03 15.66
N ARG A 104 -12.15 18.35 16.01
CA ARG A 104 -11.03 17.39 16.21
C ARG A 104 -10.73 16.56 14.97
N GLU A 105 -10.98 17.10 13.81
CA GLU A 105 -10.67 16.49 12.53
C GLU A 105 -9.37 17.02 11.94
N ILE A 106 -8.68 16.15 11.22
CA ILE A 106 -7.58 16.52 10.34
C ILE A 106 -8.06 16.51 8.90
N SER A 107 -7.59 17.46 8.09
CA SER A 107 -7.90 17.46 6.66
C SER A 107 -6.65 17.68 5.82
N PHE A 108 -6.60 17.04 4.64
CA PHE A 108 -5.42 17.04 3.79
C PHE A 108 -5.76 16.72 2.34
N GLY A 109 -4.87 17.10 1.45
CA GLY A 109 -4.98 16.84 0.01
C GLY A 109 -4.51 15.42 -0.40
N PRO A 110 -4.77 15.02 -1.65
CA PRO A 110 -4.58 13.65 -2.14
C PRO A 110 -3.11 13.19 -2.21
N ALA A 111 -2.19 14.10 -2.46
CA ALA A 111 -0.76 13.79 -2.58
C ALA A 111 0.05 14.14 -1.34
N VAL A 112 -0.62 14.61 -0.27
CA VAL A 112 0.01 14.77 1.04
C VAL A 112 0.57 13.42 1.51
N ARG A 113 1.78 13.43 2.06
CA ARG A 113 2.48 12.22 2.45
C ARG A 113 2.23 11.85 3.89
N VAL A 114 2.41 10.58 4.18
CA VAL A 114 2.34 10.04 5.54
C VAL A 114 3.16 10.87 6.52
N GLU A 115 4.40 11.22 6.17
CA GLU A 115 5.28 12.02 7.03
C GLU A 115 4.76 13.43 7.31
N GLU A 116 4.09 14.07 6.33
CA GLU A 116 3.51 15.41 6.48
C GLU A 116 2.29 15.36 7.42
N VAL A 117 1.46 14.31 7.29
CA VAL A 117 0.34 14.07 8.20
C VAL A 117 0.85 13.78 9.62
N ALA A 118 1.85 12.90 9.76
CA ALA A 118 2.43 12.54 11.05
C ALA A 118 3.06 13.76 11.76
N ALA A 119 3.76 14.62 11.03
CA ALA A 119 4.35 15.84 11.57
C ALA A 119 3.27 16.78 12.13
N LYS A 120 2.17 17.00 11.38
CA LYS A 120 1.06 17.85 11.86
C LYS A 120 0.37 17.24 13.08
N LEU A 121 0.16 15.93 13.08
CA LEU A 121 -0.44 15.21 14.22
C LEU A 121 0.41 15.35 15.49
N ALA A 122 1.73 15.23 15.37
CA ALA A 122 2.66 15.42 16.49
C ALA A 122 2.58 16.86 17.04
N GLU A 123 2.55 17.88 16.17
CA GLU A 123 2.39 19.29 16.56
C GLU A 123 1.12 19.52 17.40
N VAL A 124 -0.01 18.95 16.97
CA VAL A 124 -1.32 19.14 17.62
C VAL A 124 -1.63 18.10 18.69
N LYS A 125 -0.69 17.22 19.02
CA LYS A 125 -0.83 16.11 20.00
C LYS A 125 -2.05 15.22 19.71
N ARG A 126 -2.23 14.88 18.45
CA ARG A 126 -3.30 13.98 17.98
C ARG A 126 -2.73 12.78 17.27
N PHE A 127 -3.56 11.76 17.07
CA PHE A 127 -3.25 10.57 16.32
C PHE A 127 -4.34 10.27 15.29
N PHE A 128 -3.90 9.78 14.13
CA PHE A 128 -4.69 9.23 13.04
C PHE A 128 -3.91 8.05 12.45
N PRO A 129 -4.52 6.90 12.11
CA PRO A 129 -3.83 5.72 11.58
C PRO A 129 -3.33 5.95 10.15
N HIS A 130 -2.28 6.74 10.00
CA HIS A 130 -1.60 6.93 8.71
C HIS A 130 -0.78 5.69 8.33
N GLY A 131 -0.30 5.64 7.08
CA GLY A 131 0.46 4.51 6.55
C GLY A 131 1.83 4.31 7.22
N HIS A 132 2.44 3.15 6.97
CA HIS A 132 3.72 2.75 7.56
C HIS A 132 4.95 3.34 6.86
N ALA A 133 4.83 3.75 5.58
CA ALA A 133 5.94 4.30 4.81
C ALA A 133 5.81 5.82 4.64
N PRO A 134 6.86 6.62 4.97
CA PRO A 134 6.78 8.08 5.04
C PRO A 134 6.42 8.75 3.72
N THR A 135 6.83 8.17 2.60
CA THR A 135 6.68 8.74 1.25
C THR A 135 5.36 8.40 0.55
N VAL A 136 4.56 7.51 1.12
CA VAL A 136 3.24 7.13 0.56
C VAL A 136 2.28 8.31 0.63
N GLY A 137 1.56 8.58 -0.47
CA GLY A 137 0.55 9.63 -0.54
C GLY A 137 -0.83 9.16 -0.07
N ALA A 138 -1.60 10.11 0.46
CA ALA A 138 -2.88 9.86 1.10
C ALA A 138 -3.90 9.17 0.18
N ALA A 139 -4.09 9.64 -1.07
CA ALA A 139 -5.17 9.14 -1.92
C ALA A 139 -5.02 7.65 -2.25
N GLY A 140 -3.85 7.21 -2.74
CA GLY A 140 -3.63 5.81 -3.07
C GLY A 140 -3.80 4.89 -1.87
N PHE A 141 -3.30 5.30 -0.71
CA PHE A 141 -3.43 4.60 0.56
C PHE A 141 -4.88 4.47 1.01
N LEU A 142 -5.62 5.59 1.06
CA LEU A 142 -7.00 5.62 1.57
C LEU A 142 -7.99 4.96 0.62
N LEU A 143 -7.88 5.20 -0.68
CA LEU A 143 -8.75 4.56 -1.68
C LEU A 143 -8.59 3.04 -1.71
N ALA A 144 -7.41 2.52 -1.36
CA ALA A 144 -7.14 1.08 -1.29
C ALA A 144 -7.59 0.41 0.03
N GLY A 145 -8.05 1.19 1.00
CA GLY A 145 -8.49 0.67 2.30
C GLY A 145 -7.74 1.28 3.49
N GLY A 146 -6.44 1.48 3.36
CA GLY A 146 -5.61 2.06 4.41
C GLY A 146 -5.27 1.06 5.52
N GLN A 147 -4.25 0.26 5.33
CA GLN A 147 -3.61 -0.53 6.38
C GLN A 147 -2.68 0.39 7.18
N GLY A 148 -3.26 1.26 8.02
CA GLY A 148 -2.53 2.21 8.84
C GLY A 148 -1.96 1.60 10.11
N TRP A 149 -1.18 2.39 10.85
CA TRP A 149 -0.67 1.99 12.16
C TRP A 149 -1.79 1.52 13.08
N PHE A 150 -1.56 0.40 13.77
CA PHE A 150 -2.48 -0.23 14.73
C PHE A 150 -3.80 -0.71 14.10
N VAL A 151 -3.80 -0.98 12.80
CA VAL A 151 -4.96 -1.41 12.02
C VAL A 151 -5.72 -2.59 12.64
N ARG A 152 -4.99 -3.52 13.27
CA ARG A 152 -5.58 -4.74 13.86
C ARG A 152 -6.58 -4.47 14.99
N GLY A 153 -6.45 -3.34 15.68
CA GLY A 153 -7.38 -2.94 16.76
C GLY A 153 -8.29 -1.79 16.37
N TRP A 154 -7.84 -0.91 15.47
CA TRP A 154 -8.53 0.33 15.11
C TRP A 154 -9.21 0.30 13.73
N GLY A 155 -9.06 -0.81 13.01
CA GLY A 155 -9.70 -1.03 11.71
C GLY A 155 -9.05 -0.29 10.55
N ALA A 156 -9.53 -0.58 9.35
CA ALA A 156 -9.04 0.04 8.12
C ALA A 156 -9.25 1.56 8.12
N THR A 157 -8.22 2.32 7.79
CA THR A 157 -8.24 3.79 7.91
C THR A 157 -9.36 4.42 7.09
N CYS A 158 -9.61 3.95 5.87
CA CYS A 158 -10.67 4.50 5.02
C CYS A 158 -12.07 4.20 5.54
N GLN A 159 -12.25 3.05 6.20
CA GLN A 159 -13.56 2.60 6.68
C GLN A 159 -13.93 3.25 8.00
N GLU A 160 -12.97 3.35 8.93
CA GLU A 160 -13.23 3.70 10.32
C GLU A 160 -12.90 5.17 10.65
N TRP A 161 -12.04 5.83 9.87
CA TRP A 161 -11.48 7.11 10.25
C TRP A 161 -11.80 8.27 9.31
N ILE A 162 -12.02 8.00 8.01
CA ILE A 162 -12.41 9.04 7.06
C ILE A 162 -13.88 9.39 7.27
N THR A 163 -14.13 10.68 7.48
CA THR A 163 -15.48 11.23 7.73
C THR A 163 -16.10 11.85 6.49
N GLN A 164 -15.27 12.39 5.59
CA GLN A 164 -15.73 13.10 4.41
C GLN A 164 -14.64 13.15 3.33
N MET A 165 -15.05 13.26 2.08
CA MET A 165 -14.19 13.49 0.91
C MET A 165 -14.80 14.58 0.01
N GLU A 166 -13.95 15.44 -0.54
CA GLU A 166 -14.29 16.28 -1.69
C GLU A 166 -13.81 15.57 -2.95
N ILE A 167 -14.70 15.43 -3.92
CA ILE A 167 -14.44 14.64 -5.12
C ILE A 167 -14.87 15.43 -6.36
N VAL A 168 -14.01 15.49 -7.37
CA VAL A 168 -14.39 15.92 -8.71
C VAL A 168 -14.83 14.67 -9.48
N VAL A 169 -16.11 14.64 -9.84
CA VAL A 169 -16.73 13.53 -10.57
C VAL A 169 -16.55 13.68 -12.09
N PRO A 170 -16.77 12.62 -12.90
CA PRO A 170 -16.45 12.60 -14.34
C PRO A 170 -17.03 13.76 -15.16
N ASP A 171 -18.21 14.29 -14.79
CA ASP A 171 -18.83 15.44 -15.46
C ASP A 171 -18.22 16.80 -15.05
N GLY A 172 -17.18 16.80 -14.19
CA GLY A 172 -16.47 17.96 -13.73
C GLY A 172 -17.07 18.69 -12.54
N ARG A 173 -18.19 18.22 -11.97
CA ARG A 173 -18.74 18.79 -10.73
C ARG A 173 -17.87 18.41 -9.53
N VAL A 174 -17.74 19.37 -8.60
CA VAL A 174 -17.14 19.13 -7.28
C VAL A 174 -18.27 18.76 -6.31
N VAL A 175 -18.17 17.62 -5.67
CA VAL A 175 -19.18 17.13 -4.73
C VAL A 175 -18.52 16.69 -3.42
N ILE A 176 -19.31 16.76 -2.35
CA ILE A 176 -18.96 16.19 -1.06
C ILE A 176 -19.53 14.77 -0.98
N ALA A 177 -18.73 13.84 -0.51
CA ALA A 177 -19.15 12.48 -0.21
C ALA A 177 -18.90 12.16 1.27
N SER A 178 -19.93 11.70 1.97
CA SER A 178 -19.91 11.42 3.41
C SER A 178 -20.94 10.34 3.76
N PRO A 179 -21.07 9.92 5.04
CA PRO A 179 -22.14 8.99 5.45
C PRO A 179 -23.56 9.51 5.21
N THR A 180 -23.75 10.80 4.99
CA THR A 180 -25.06 11.44 4.82
C THR A 180 -25.27 12.13 3.48
N GLU A 181 -24.20 12.35 2.70
CA GLU A 181 -24.23 13.02 1.40
C GLU A 181 -23.47 12.22 0.37
N ASN A 182 -24.05 12.00 -0.83
CA ASN A 182 -23.47 11.16 -1.90
C ASN A 182 -22.93 9.83 -1.35
N THR A 183 -23.73 9.16 -0.55
CA THR A 183 -23.37 7.98 0.25
C THR A 183 -22.86 6.81 -0.60
N ASP A 184 -23.38 6.66 -1.81
CA ASP A 184 -22.94 5.66 -2.78
C ASP A 184 -21.52 5.94 -3.28
N LEU A 185 -21.20 7.20 -3.58
CA LEU A 185 -19.85 7.63 -3.96
C LEU A 185 -18.87 7.46 -2.80
N PHE A 186 -19.29 7.84 -1.58
CA PHE A 186 -18.50 7.64 -0.36
C PHE A 186 -18.20 6.17 -0.10
N TRP A 187 -19.19 5.30 -0.32
CA TRP A 187 -19.03 3.86 -0.24
C TRP A 187 -17.98 3.37 -1.27
N ALA A 188 -18.13 3.78 -2.54
CA ALA A 188 -17.28 3.34 -3.63
C ALA A 188 -15.81 3.77 -3.48
N ALA A 189 -15.56 4.96 -2.95
CA ALA A 189 -14.21 5.50 -2.74
C ALA A 189 -13.41 4.74 -1.67
N ARG A 190 -14.07 4.02 -0.74
CA ARG A 190 -13.41 3.42 0.42
C ARG A 190 -13.10 1.94 0.20
N GLY A 191 -12.01 1.63 -0.53
CA GLY A 191 -11.53 0.28 -0.77
C GLY A 191 -11.44 -0.14 -2.23
N SER A 192 -11.84 0.72 -3.18
CA SER A 192 -11.77 0.40 -4.62
C SER A 192 -10.41 0.67 -5.27
N GLY A 193 -9.48 1.29 -4.55
CA GLY A 193 -8.13 1.53 -5.03
C GLY A 193 -8.09 2.22 -6.39
N LEU A 194 -7.30 1.65 -7.30
CA LEU A 194 -7.13 2.18 -8.67
C LEU A 194 -8.39 2.09 -9.55
N GLY A 195 -9.41 1.35 -9.11
CA GLY A 195 -10.69 1.24 -9.83
C GLY A 195 -11.65 2.42 -9.60
N PHE A 196 -11.33 3.32 -8.67
CA PHE A 196 -12.20 4.47 -8.37
C PHE A 196 -12.36 5.39 -9.59
N PHE A 197 -13.56 5.95 -9.74
CA PHE A 197 -14.01 6.71 -10.92
C PHE A 197 -14.25 8.19 -10.61
N GLY A 198 -13.33 8.82 -9.89
CA GLY A 198 -13.35 10.25 -9.55
C GLY A 198 -12.00 10.70 -9.01
N VAL A 199 -11.78 12.00 -8.93
CA VAL A 199 -10.56 12.58 -8.39
C VAL A 199 -10.84 13.15 -7.00
N VAL A 200 -10.35 12.49 -5.95
CA VAL A 200 -10.45 13.03 -4.60
C VAL A 200 -9.49 14.21 -4.48
N THR A 201 -10.00 15.34 -4.04
CA THR A 201 -9.24 16.60 -3.90
C THR A 201 -8.98 16.96 -2.45
N LYS A 202 -9.75 16.43 -1.50
CA LYS A 202 -9.56 16.63 -0.06
C LYS A 202 -10.17 15.47 0.72
N PHE A 203 -9.50 15.09 1.81
CA PHE A 203 -9.98 14.15 2.82
C PHE A 203 -10.19 14.87 4.15
N TRP A 204 -11.18 14.44 4.92
CA TRP A 204 -11.34 14.76 6.34
C TRP A 204 -11.37 13.48 7.13
N ALA A 205 -10.73 13.49 8.28
CA ALA A 205 -10.61 12.33 9.13
C ALA A 205 -10.71 12.69 10.61
N ARG A 206 -11.38 11.84 11.37
CA ARG A 206 -11.37 11.96 12.83
C ARG A 206 -9.97 11.66 13.40
N THR A 207 -9.68 12.23 14.55
CA THR A 207 -8.45 11.97 15.30
C THR A 207 -8.75 11.64 16.75
N ILE A 208 -7.79 11.01 17.43
CA ILE A 208 -7.80 10.78 18.89
C ILE A 208 -6.62 11.50 19.54
N PRO A 209 -6.61 11.69 20.88
CA PRO A 209 -5.42 12.16 21.58
C PRO A 209 -4.23 11.24 21.29
N SER A 210 -3.03 11.83 21.20
CA SER A 210 -1.81 11.04 21.05
C SER A 210 -1.38 10.40 22.35
N SER A 211 -0.83 9.20 22.27
CA SER A 211 -0.11 8.50 23.34
C SER A 211 1.36 8.36 22.96
N GLN A 212 2.14 7.65 23.76
CA GLN A 212 3.52 7.36 23.47
C GLN A 212 3.64 6.09 22.62
N LEU A 213 4.48 6.12 21.61
CA LEU A 213 4.86 4.95 20.82
C LEU A 213 5.99 4.17 21.52
N TRP A 214 5.84 2.87 21.62
CA TRP A 214 6.82 1.93 22.16
C TRP A 214 7.09 0.84 21.15
N GLU A 215 8.33 0.35 21.10
CA GLU A 215 8.74 -0.72 20.21
C GLU A 215 9.59 -1.76 20.96
N ARG A 216 9.35 -3.03 20.62
CA ARG A 216 10.22 -4.16 20.92
C ARG A 216 10.63 -4.82 19.61
N THR A 217 11.88 -5.19 19.46
CA THR A 217 12.36 -5.82 18.21
C THR A 217 13.11 -7.11 18.50
N PHE A 218 13.05 -8.03 17.53
CA PHE A 218 13.88 -9.23 17.47
C PHE A 218 14.46 -9.36 16.08
N THR A 219 15.67 -9.88 15.97
CA THR A 219 16.28 -10.28 14.71
C THR A 219 16.85 -11.67 14.85
N PHE A 220 16.39 -12.60 14.02
CA PHE A 220 16.85 -13.98 13.98
C PHE A 220 17.54 -14.26 12.64
N GLN A 221 18.55 -15.08 12.64
CA GLN A 221 19.05 -15.74 11.45
C GLN A 221 18.09 -16.88 11.11
N LEU A 222 17.47 -16.89 9.92
CA LEU A 222 16.34 -17.78 9.62
C LEU A 222 16.71 -19.27 9.60
N ARG A 223 17.87 -19.61 9.02
CA ARG A 223 18.40 -20.98 8.91
C ARG A 223 17.28 -21.99 8.52
N ASP A 224 17.19 -23.12 9.23
CA ASP A 224 16.17 -24.15 9.13
C ASP A 224 14.95 -23.91 10.05
N LYS A 225 14.84 -22.73 10.65
CA LYS A 225 13.84 -22.39 11.69
C LYS A 225 12.61 -21.64 11.15
N TYR A 226 12.42 -21.63 9.84
CA TYR A 226 11.32 -20.91 9.21
C TYR A 226 9.96 -21.23 9.83
N GLU A 227 9.58 -22.52 9.88
CA GLU A 227 8.29 -22.94 10.41
C GLU A 227 8.13 -22.58 11.90
N THR A 228 9.16 -22.83 12.69
CA THR A 228 9.13 -22.55 14.14
C THR A 228 8.96 -21.05 14.43
N LEU A 229 9.73 -20.18 13.73
CA LEU A 229 9.67 -18.74 13.92
C LEU A 229 8.35 -18.14 13.46
N LEU A 230 7.80 -18.58 12.32
CA LEU A 230 6.53 -18.07 11.85
C LEU A 230 5.36 -18.59 12.70
N THR A 231 5.39 -19.86 13.11
CA THR A 231 4.38 -20.40 14.03
C THR A 231 4.36 -19.59 15.32
N TRP A 232 5.52 -19.38 15.94
CA TRP A 232 5.64 -18.57 17.14
C TRP A 232 5.12 -17.15 16.96
N PHE A 233 5.46 -16.48 15.85
CA PHE A 233 4.99 -15.14 15.55
C PHE A 233 3.46 -15.06 15.45
N PHE A 234 2.86 -15.96 14.67
CA PHE A 234 1.41 -15.94 14.43
C PHE A 234 0.61 -16.35 15.69
N GLU A 235 1.06 -17.39 16.42
CA GLU A 235 0.40 -17.82 17.66
C GLU A 235 0.47 -16.74 18.73
N LYS A 236 1.63 -16.11 18.92
CA LYS A 236 1.77 -15.00 19.88
C LYS A 236 1.01 -13.74 19.46
N ALA A 237 0.77 -13.55 18.18
CA ALA A 237 -0.10 -12.49 17.72
C ALA A 237 -1.57 -12.67 18.15
N GLU A 238 -2.05 -13.92 18.21
CA GLU A 238 -3.40 -14.23 18.73
C GLU A 238 -3.51 -13.93 20.25
N ASP A 239 -2.44 -14.20 21.00
CA ASP A 239 -2.37 -13.94 22.45
C ASP A 239 -2.17 -12.44 22.78
N THR A 240 -1.75 -11.62 21.81
CA THR A 240 -1.46 -10.20 22.01
C THR A 240 -2.72 -9.35 21.88
N PRO A 241 -3.03 -8.46 22.86
CA PRO A 241 -4.17 -7.55 22.74
C PRO A 241 -4.16 -6.79 21.42
N LYS A 242 -5.30 -6.75 20.72
CA LYS A 242 -5.40 -6.11 19.39
C LYS A 242 -5.34 -4.58 19.46
N TYR A 243 -5.97 -4.03 20.51
CA TYR A 243 -6.09 -2.58 20.65
C TYR A 243 -4.75 -1.95 21.02
N GLY A 244 -4.35 -0.96 20.24
CA GLY A 244 -3.10 -0.23 20.49
C GLY A 244 -1.82 -1.03 20.21
N THR A 245 -1.89 -2.16 19.50
CA THR A 245 -0.69 -2.93 19.09
C THR A 245 -0.60 -3.06 17.58
N ASP A 246 0.64 -3.12 17.07
CA ASP A 246 0.97 -3.29 15.65
C ASP A 246 2.11 -4.29 15.53
N LEU A 247 1.88 -5.41 14.86
CA LEU A 247 2.79 -6.55 14.84
C LEU A 247 3.23 -6.83 13.41
N ASN A 248 4.51 -6.61 13.17
CA ASN A 248 5.11 -6.72 11.85
C ASN A 248 6.29 -7.70 11.83
N LEU A 249 6.38 -8.46 10.75
CA LEU A 249 7.48 -9.35 10.46
C LEU A 249 8.09 -8.97 9.11
N THR A 250 9.42 -9.01 9.04
CA THR A 250 10.18 -8.84 7.79
C THR A 250 11.13 -10.02 7.58
N ILE A 251 11.35 -10.43 6.31
CA ILE A 251 12.41 -11.37 5.94
C ILE A 251 13.27 -10.70 4.87
N PHE A 252 14.59 -10.71 5.04
CA PHE A 252 15.51 -9.98 4.20
C PHE A 252 16.92 -10.54 4.27
N TYR A 253 17.77 -10.20 3.29
CA TYR A 253 19.21 -10.38 3.39
C TYR A 253 19.82 -9.16 4.06
N PRO A 254 20.76 -9.33 5.04
CA PRO A 254 21.40 -8.21 5.75
C PRO A 254 22.04 -7.18 4.82
N GLU A 255 22.62 -7.64 3.71
CA GLU A 255 23.29 -6.82 2.71
C GLU A 255 22.33 -5.90 1.93
N LYS A 256 21.01 -6.04 2.12
CA LYS A 256 20.03 -5.11 1.56
C LYS A 256 20.32 -3.66 1.95
N TYR A 257 20.82 -3.46 3.15
CA TYR A 257 21.12 -2.13 3.69
C TYR A 257 22.52 -1.63 3.35
N ASP A 258 23.34 -2.44 2.68
CA ASP A 258 24.67 -2.04 2.26
C ASP A 258 24.62 -1.31 0.92
N SER A 259 24.66 0.02 0.97
CA SER A 259 24.66 0.90 -0.20
C SER A 259 25.94 0.85 -1.03
N THR A 260 26.99 0.19 -0.54
CA THR A 260 28.25 0.02 -1.28
C THR A 260 28.18 -1.12 -2.28
N ILE A 261 27.24 -2.05 -2.11
CA ILE A 261 27.03 -3.18 -3.01
C ILE A 261 26.05 -2.76 -4.12
N LEU A 262 26.54 -2.64 -5.35
CA LEU A 262 25.75 -2.21 -6.52
C LEU A 262 25.42 -3.39 -7.45
N THR A 263 25.07 -4.56 -6.91
CA THR A 263 24.66 -5.74 -7.67
C THR A 263 23.38 -6.34 -7.10
N ASP A 264 22.71 -7.16 -7.92
CA ASP A 264 21.54 -7.94 -7.49
C ASP A 264 21.95 -9.19 -6.71
N ASP A 265 23.20 -9.62 -6.84
CA ASP A 265 23.65 -10.94 -6.40
C ASP A 265 23.65 -11.04 -4.88
N ILE A 266 23.16 -12.16 -4.41
CA ILE A 266 23.18 -12.54 -3.01
C ILE A 266 24.56 -13.14 -2.72
N PRO A 267 25.35 -12.59 -1.76
CA PRO A 267 26.63 -13.18 -1.38
C PRO A 267 26.45 -14.65 -0.95
N LYS A 268 27.37 -15.52 -1.36
CA LYS A 268 27.30 -16.97 -1.06
C LYS A 268 27.22 -17.29 0.43
N THR A 269 27.78 -16.43 1.26
CA THR A 269 27.78 -16.56 2.72
C THR A 269 26.56 -15.91 3.38
N SER A 270 25.76 -15.17 2.62
CA SER A 270 24.59 -14.48 3.15
C SER A 270 23.49 -15.48 3.52
N GLN A 271 22.80 -15.17 4.60
CA GLN A 271 21.66 -15.93 5.07
C GLN A 271 20.49 -15.00 5.34
N LEU A 272 19.28 -15.49 5.13
CA LEU A 272 18.07 -14.75 5.43
C LEU A 272 17.98 -14.46 6.92
N HIS A 273 17.61 -13.24 7.23
CA HIS A 273 17.21 -12.81 8.56
C HIS A 273 15.69 -12.61 8.62
N LEU A 274 15.13 -12.87 9.81
CA LEU A 274 13.77 -12.56 10.15
C LEU A 274 13.79 -11.51 11.25
N GLY A 275 13.16 -10.36 10.97
CA GLY A 275 13.02 -9.28 11.92
C GLY A 275 11.58 -9.14 12.40
N LEU A 276 11.36 -8.99 13.69
CA LEU A 276 10.07 -8.61 14.27
C LEU A 276 10.15 -7.16 14.75
N SER A 277 9.14 -6.37 14.41
CA SER A 277 8.89 -5.05 14.97
C SER A 277 7.50 -5.08 15.61
N LEU A 278 7.49 -5.08 16.93
CA LEU A 278 6.29 -5.17 17.77
C LEU A 278 6.10 -3.81 18.42
N LEU A 279 5.06 -3.10 17.99
CA LEU A 279 4.78 -1.76 18.47
C LEU A 279 3.52 -1.75 19.33
N CYS A 280 3.49 -0.83 20.26
CA CYS A 280 2.27 -0.47 20.95
C CYS A 280 2.19 1.04 21.21
N TYR A 281 0.97 1.49 21.43
CA TYR A 281 0.62 2.87 21.64
C TYR A 281 -0.07 3.00 23.00
N SER A 282 0.68 3.45 24.00
CA SER A 282 0.23 3.50 25.40
C SER A 282 0.92 4.64 26.15
N ASP A 283 0.35 5.07 27.26
CA ASP A 283 0.85 6.22 28.01
C ASP A 283 2.08 5.88 28.88
N THR A 284 2.29 4.61 29.22
CA THR A 284 3.35 4.19 30.13
C THR A 284 4.15 3.00 29.60
N GLU A 285 5.43 2.93 29.96
CA GLU A 285 6.29 1.77 29.66
C GLU A 285 5.76 0.48 30.30
N ARG A 286 5.18 0.55 31.49
CA ARG A 286 4.60 -0.60 32.18
C ARG A 286 3.48 -1.22 31.35
N GLU A 287 2.58 -0.40 30.85
CA GLU A 287 1.48 -0.84 29.99
C GLU A 287 2.02 -1.41 28.69
N ALA A 288 3.00 -0.74 28.05
CA ALA A 288 3.65 -1.21 26.85
C ALA A 288 4.27 -2.61 27.03
N ARG A 289 4.98 -2.85 28.14
CA ARG A 289 5.52 -4.16 28.50
C ARG A 289 4.42 -5.21 28.64
N THR A 290 3.31 -4.85 29.29
CA THR A 290 2.16 -5.76 29.44
C THR A 290 1.52 -6.10 28.10
N LEU A 291 1.32 -5.10 27.22
CA LEU A 291 0.72 -5.32 25.89
C LEU A 291 1.56 -6.25 24.99
N LEU A 292 2.88 -6.21 25.12
CA LEU A 292 3.80 -7.00 24.29
C LEU A 292 4.36 -8.25 25.00
N SER A 293 3.87 -8.58 26.20
CA SER A 293 4.40 -9.67 27.04
C SER A 293 4.23 -11.07 26.44
N ALA A 294 3.28 -11.27 25.53
CA ALA A 294 3.13 -12.54 24.82
C ALA A 294 4.42 -13.01 24.14
N TYR A 295 5.28 -12.06 23.75
CA TYR A 295 6.57 -12.33 23.12
C TYR A 295 7.76 -12.43 24.09
N ASP A 296 7.53 -12.46 25.41
CA ASP A 296 8.60 -12.67 26.40
C ASP A 296 9.17 -14.09 26.34
N ASP A 297 8.32 -15.04 25.99
CA ASP A 297 8.66 -16.46 25.91
C ASP A 297 9.17 -16.81 24.50
N VAL A 298 10.47 -16.57 24.25
CA VAL A 298 11.15 -17.00 23.02
C VAL A 298 11.40 -18.50 23.08
N PRO A 299 10.96 -19.29 22.08
CA PRO A 299 11.15 -20.74 22.07
C PRO A 299 12.65 -21.11 22.20
N GLU A 300 12.97 -22.07 23.05
CA GLU A 300 14.35 -22.52 23.28
C GLU A 300 15.02 -22.96 21.99
N SER A 301 14.27 -23.60 21.09
CA SER A 301 14.74 -24.13 19.80
C SER A 301 15.20 -23.07 18.80
N VAL A 302 14.95 -21.77 19.05
CA VAL A 302 15.36 -20.66 18.16
C VAL A 302 16.28 -19.65 18.85
N LYS A 303 16.64 -19.86 20.11
CA LYS A 303 17.53 -18.94 20.85
C LYS A 303 18.91 -18.85 20.24
N ASP A 304 19.43 -19.94 19.69
CA ASP A 304 20.72 -19.98 19.00
C ASP A 304 20.71 -19.24 17.64
N CYS A 305 19.53 -18.90 17.14
CA CYS A 305 19.35 -18.12 15.92
C CYS A 305 19.17 -16.62 16.20
N LEU A 306 18.99 -16.22 17.45
CA LEU A 306 18.77 -14.83 17.85
C LEU A 306 20.07 -14.00 17.64
N VAL A 307 19.99 -13.00 16.77
CA VAL A 307 21.11 -12.11 16.42
C VAL A 307 21.06 -10.82 17.24
N ASP A 308 19.86 -10.24 17.38
CA ASP A 308 19.63 -9.00 18.13
C ASP A 308 18.25 -9.01 18.75
N MET A 309 18.16 -8.43 19.93
CA MET A 309 16.87 -8.22 20.62
C MET A 309 16.97 -6.87 21.37
N ARG A 310 15.94 -6.04 21.15
CA ARG A 310 15.79 -4.81 21.92
C ARG A 310 14.55 -4.90 22.79
N PRO A 311 14.68 -4.58 24.08
CA PRO A 311 13.54 -4.54 24.97
C PRO A 311 12.56 -3.43 24.59
N VAL A 312 11.37 -3.45 25.16
CA VAL A 312 10.39 -2.36 25.00
C VAL A 312 11.06 -1.04 25.33
N SER A 313 11.05 -0.14 24.36
CA SER A 313 11.68 1.18 24.45
C SER A 313 10.85 2.22 23.73
N LYS A 314 10.91 3.46 24.24
CA LYS A 314 10.24 4.61 23.66
C LYS A 314 10.72 4.87 22.23
N ARG A 315 9.77 5.24 21.33
CA ARG A 315 10.03 5.60 19.94
C ARG A 315 9.21 6.82 19.52
N GLU A 316 9.68 7.45 18.46
CA GLU A 316 8.92 8.42 17.69
C GLU A 316 8.68 7.89 16.27
N PHE A 317 7.61 8.33 15.62
CA PHE A 317 7.34 7.92 14.23
C PHE A 317 8.47 8.36 13.29
N THR A 318 9.11 9.49 13.56
CA THR A 318 10.28 10.01 12.80
C THR A 318 11.42 9.01 12.79
N ASP A 319 11.74 8.38 13.93
CA ASP A 319 12.83 7.39 14.03
C ASP A 319 12.58 6.16 13.15
N ILE A 320 11.29 5.77 13.04
CA ILE A 320 10.88 4.65 12.19
C ILE A 320 10.91 5.06 10.72
N PHE A 321 10.48 6.28 10.41
CA PHE A 321 10.45 6.80 9.05
C PHE A 321 11.84 6.97 8.46
N ASP A 322 12.83 7.44 9.22
CA ASP A 322 14.19 7.63 8.74
C ASP A 322 14.80 6.32 8.24
N LYS A 323 14.58 5.22 8.97
CA LYS A 323 14.99 3.89 8.52
C LYS A 323 14.27 3.44 7.24
N LYS A 324 13.00 3.83 7.07
CA LYS A 324 12.19 3.41 5.92
C LYS A 324 12.41 4.26 4.66
N ARG A 325 12.91 5.51 4.77
CA ARG A 325 13.24 6.37 3.61
C ARG A 325 14.30 5.77 2.71
N GLU A 326 15.20 4.99 3.26
CA GLU A 326 16.30 4.36 2.50
C GLU A 326 15.83 3.15 1.67
N PHE A 327 14.59 2.71 1.89
CA PHE A 327 14.12 1.42 1.45
C PHE A 327 13.57 1.37 0.03
N ILE A 328 12.96 2.46 -0.46
CA ILE A 328 12.29 2.52 -1.75
C ILE A 328 12.73 3.78 -2.49
N GLY A 329 13.28 3.57 -3.66
CA GLY A 329 13.72 4.64 -4.56
C GLY A 329 14.49 4.05 -5.73
N ASN A 330 14.89 4.89 -6.66
CA ASN A 330 15.72 4.50 -7.79
C ASN A 330 17.10 5.19 -7.75
N LYS A 331 17.65 5.36 -6.57
CA LYS A 331 18.93 6.04 -6.36
C LYS A 331 20.09 5.42 -7.15
N TYR A 332 20.05 4.10 -7.32
CA TYR A 332 21.07 3.31 -8.01
C TYR A 332 20.54 2.65 -9.29
N GLY A 333 19.34 3.00 -9.74
CA GLY A 333 18.70 2.39 -10.91
C GLY A 333 17.87 1.16 -10.57
N GLU A 334 17.35 1.08 -9.35
CA GLU A 334 16.49 -0.02 -8.92
C GLU A 334 15.16 -0.03 -9.65
N ASN A 335 14.72 -1.22 -9.98
CA ASN A 335 13.36 -1.51 -10.40
C ASN A 335 12.63 -2.23 -9.29
N TRP A 336 11.32 -2.04 -9.19
CA TRP A 336 10.53 -2.57 -8.10
C TRP A 336 9.26 -3.25 -8.59
N GLN A 337 8.90 -4.32 -7.92
CA GLN A 337 7.59 -4.94 -8.00
C GLN A 337 7.18 -5.43 -6.62
N ILE A 338 5.90 -5.25 -6.30
CA ILE A 338 5.28 -5.82 -5.12
C ILE A 338 4.23 -6.84 -5.56
N LEU A 339 4.19 -7.97 -4.86
CA LEU A 339 3.03 -8.87 -4.86
C LEU A 339 2.59 -9.07 -3.42
N SER A 340 1.29 -9.09 -3.21
CA SER A 340 0.71 -9.35 -1.90
C SER A 340 -0.46 -10.32 -1.99
N LEU A 341 -0.73 -10.98 -0.87
CA LEU A 341 -1.94 -11.72 -0.62
C LEU A 341 -2.51 -11.34 0.76
N LEU A 342 -3.83 -11.45 0.85
CA LEU A 342 -4.58 -11.39 2.09
C LEU A 342 -4.99 -12.80 2.44
N SER A 343 -4.62 -13.27 3.62
CA SER A 343 -4.89 -14.66 3.99
C SER A 343 -6.37 -14.87 4.29
N GLU A 344 -6.87 -16.03 3.88
CA GLU A 344 -8.19 -16.51 4.31
C GLU A 344 -8.22 -16.59 5.86
N PRO A 345 -9.17 -15.94 6.54
CA PRO A 345 -9.19 -15.86 8.01
C PRO A 345 -9.23 -17.19 8.74
N THR A 346 -9.79 -18.23 8.13
CA THR A 346 -10.01 -19.55 8.73
C THR A 346 -8.90 -20.56 8.41
N VAL A 347 -7.92 -20.16 7.60
CA VAL A 347 -6.79 -21.03 7.25
C VAL A 347 -5.96 -21.37 8.51
N PRO A 348 -5.70 -22.64 8.80
CA PRO A 348 -4.79 -23.04 9.89
C PRO A 348 -3.37 -22.52 9.67
N ILE A 349 -2.74 -22.02 10.73
CA ILE A 349 -1.38 -21.43 10.68
C ILE A 349 -0.37 -22.38 9.99
N PRO A 350 -0.29 -23.68 10.29
CA PRO A 350 0.66 -24.58 9.59
C PRO A 350 0.47 -24.61 8.09
N ARG A 351 -0.79 -24.68 7.61
CA ARG A 351 -1.10 -24.67 6.18
C ARG A 351 -0.74 -23.34 5.51
N LEU A 352 -1.01 -22.23 6.22
CA LEU A 352 -0.63 -20.90 5.74
C LEU A 352 0.89 -20.82 5.55
N ILE A 353 1.66 -21.17 6.60
CA ILE A 353 3.12 -21.10 6.63
C ILE A 353 3.73 -21.94 5.51
N GLU A 354 3.23 -23.17 5.29
CA GLU A 354 3.67 -24.05 4.21
C GLU A 354 3.44 -23.42 2.84
N ALA A 355 2.22 -22.92 2.59
CA ALA A 355 1.84 -22.39 1.29
C ALA A 355 2.60 -21.10 0.91
N ILE A 356 2.89 -20.23 1.87
CA ILE A 356 3.60 -18.96 1.61
C ILE A 356 5.13 -19.10 1.62
N LYS A 357 5.69 -20.23 2.09
CA LYS A 357 7.14 -20.42 2.25
C LYS A 357 7.95 -20.04 1.01
N PRO A 358 7.59 -20.46 -0.22
CA PRO A 358 8.37 -20.08 -1.40
C PRO A 358 8.38 -18.58 -1.66
N ALA A 359 7.27 -17.89 -1.43
CA ALA A 359 7.17 -16.44 -1.60
C ALA A 359 8.00 -15.66 -0.57
N LEU A 360 8.28 -16.25 0.59
CA LEU A 360 8.98 -15.60 1.70
C LEU A 360 10.48 -15.94 1.78
N THR A 361 10.90 -17.09 1.24
CA THR A 361 12.28 -17.59 1.42
C THR A 361 13.09 -17.68 0.13
N GLU A 362 12.44 -17.81 -1.03
CA GLU A 362 13.12 -17.86 -2.33
C GLU A 362 13.27 -16.44 -2.90
N LEU A 363 13.97 -15.55 -2.17
CA LEU A 363 14.15 -14.16 -2.59
C LEU A 363 15.19 -14.06 -3.71
N GLU A 364 14.84 -13.33 -4.78
CA GLU A 364 15.59 -13.31 -6.04
C GLU A 364 16.87 -12.46 -6.00
N THR A 365 16.87 -11.44 -5.18
CA THR A 365 17.95 -10.46 -5.12
C THR A 365 18.21 -10.06 -3.67
N ARG A 366 19.40 -9.56 -3.39
CA ARG A 366 19.74 -9.08 -2.05
C ARG A 366 18.88 -7.91 -1.56
N ILE A 367 18.30 -7.12 -2.49
CA ILE A 367 17.46 -5.95 -2.15
C ILE A 367 15.98 -6.29 -2.00
N THR A 368 15.59 -7.54 -2.24
CA THR A 368 14.23 -8.04 -2.02
C THR A 368 13.95 -8.19 -0.52
N SER A 369 12.73 -7.90 -0.11
CA SER A 369 12.26 -8.14 1.25
C SER A 369 10.81 -8.54 1.32
N VAL A 370 10.51 -9.27 2.38
CA VAL A 370 9.14 -9.64 2.78
C VAL A 370 8.65 -8.67 3.84
N PHE A 371 7.36 -8.39 3.81
CA PHE A 371 6.65 -7.71 4.88
C PHE A 371 5.34 -8.42 5.18
N ILE A 372 5.14 -8.78 6.44
CA ILE A 372 3.90 -9.34 6.97
C ILE A 372 3.38 -8.41 8.05
N CYS A 373 2.10 -8.05 7.94
CA CYS A 373 1.38 -7.28 8.95
C CYS A 373 0.16 -8.07 9.45
N ILE A 374 -0.03 -8.10 10.75
CA ILE A 374 -1.25 -8.63 11.35
C ILE A 374 -2.31 -7.54 11.29
N CYS A 375 -3.28 -7.68 10.38
CA CYS A 375 -4.26 -6.62 10.10
C CYS A 375 -5.57 -6.83 10.86
N ASP A 376 -6.06 -8.05 10.95
CA ASP A 376 -7.35 -8.41 11.57
C ASP A 376 -8.55 -7.53 11.13
N ILE A 377 -8.51 -7.02 9.88
CA ILE A 377 -9.59 -6.21 9.33
C ILE A 377 -10.78 -7.09 9.00
N VAL A 378 -11.92 -6.76 9.59
CA VAL A 378 -13.21 -7.31 9.21
C VAL A 378 -13.79 -6.44 8.10
N ALA A 379 -13.89 -7.01 6.89
CA ALA A 379 -14.51 -6.31 5.77
C ALA A 379 -16.02 -6.11 6.01
N ASN A 380 -16.49 -4.89 5.84
CA ASN A 380 -17.91 -4.55 5.97
C ASN A 380 -18.45 -3.92 4.69
N GLU A 381 -18.96 -4.76 3.79
CA GLU A 381 -19.53 -4.35 2.50
C GLU A 381 -20.75 -3.43 2.59
N LYS A 382 -21.35 -3.28 3.78
CA LYS A 382 -22.45 -2.32 3.98
C LYS A 382 -21.94 -0.89 4.01
N VAL A 383 -20.75 -0.67 4.58
CA VAL A 383 -20.20 0.68 4.82
C VAL A 383 -19.12 1.11 3.84
N ALA A 384 -18.42 0.17 3.20
CA ALA A 384 -17.31 0.49 2.29
C ALA A 384 -17.17 -0.56 1.18
N SER A 385 -16.53 -0.21 0.07
CA SER A 385 -16.17 -1.16 -1.00
C SER A 385 -14.99 -2.08 -0.62
N LEU A 386 -14.33 -1.80 0.50
CA LEU A 386 -13.38 -2.71 1.13
C LEU A 386 -14.13 -3.97 1.56
N SER A 387 -13.95 -5.06 0.79
CA SER A 387 -14.80 -6.24 0.86
C SER A 387 -14.05 -7.55 1.10
N ILE A 388 -12.73 -7.53 0.97
CA ILE A 388 -11.88 -8.69 1.27
C ILE A 388 -11.46 -8.60 2.73
N PRO A 389 -11.70 -9.65 3.56
CA PRO A 389 -11.16 -9.71 4.92
C PRO A 389 -9.64 -9.75 4.87
N GLN A 390 -9.00 -9.15 5.88
CA GLN A 390 -7.55 -9.02 5.92
C GLN A 390 -7.04 -9.48 7.29
N LYS A 391 -6.93 -10.78 7.50
CA LYS A 391 -6.35 -11.29 8.74
C LYS A 391 -4.85 -11.05 8.77
N TYR A 392 -4.15 -11.57 7.77
CA TYR A 392 -2.73 -11.33 7.57
C TYR A 392 -2.51 -10.72 6.19
N TYR A 393 -1.82 -9.60 6.14
CA TYR A 393 -1.26 -9.06 4.90
C TYR A 393 0.16 -9.61 4.74
N ILE A 394 0.41 -10.25 3.61
CA ILE A 394 1.69 -10.91 3.29
C ILE A 394 2.16 -10.39 1.96
N SER A 395 3.34 -9.78 1.91
CA SER A 395 3.88 -9.20 0.69
C SER A 395 5.36 -9.46 0.51
N THR A 396 5.79 -9.48 -0.75
CA THR A 396 7.20 -9.44 -1.14
C THR A 396 7.42 -8.24 -2.03
N VAL A 397 8.31 -7.34 -1.59
CA VAL A 397 8.79 -6.20 -2.36
C VAL A 397 10.09 -6.60 -3.01
N THR A 398 10.03 -6.89 -4.29
CA THR A 398 11.19 -7.35 -5.07
C THR A 398 11.83 -6.16 -5.77
N GLY A 399 13.12 -5.94 -5.47
CA GLY A 399 13.95 -4.95 -6.13
C GLY A 399 15.03 -5.61 -6.98
N TRP A 400 15.44 -4.99 -8.09
CA TRP A 400 16.57 -5.43 -8.93
C TRP A 400 17.20 -4.26 -9.68
N LEU A 401 18.50 -4.38 -9.99
CA LEU A 401 19.29 -3.37 -10.70
C LEU A 401 19.46 -3.73 -12.18
N ASP A 402 19.75 -5.00 -12.49
CA ASP A 402 19.93 -5.45 -13.87
C ASP A 402 18.59 -5.58 -14.60
N GLN A 403 18.26 -4.61 -15.43
CA GLN A 403 17.02 -4.58 -16.21
C GLN A 403 16.79 -5.83 -17.07
N LYS A 404 17.86 -6.50 -17.52
CA LYS A 404 17.76 -7.72 -18.35
C LYS A 404 17.23 -8.92 -17.53
N LYS A 405 17.48 -8.93 -16.23
CA LYS A 405 16.96 -9.97 -15.31
C LYS A 405 15.48 -9.77 -14.98
N GLY A 406 14.95 -8.56 -15.18
CA GLY A 406 13.60 -8.17 -14.77
C GLY A 406 12.49 -9.12 -15.18
N PRO A 407 12.34 -9.51 -16.47
CA PRO A 407 11.28 -10.42 -16.89
C PRO A 407 11.33 -11.78 -16.17
N ALA A 408 12.51 -12.36 -16.01
CA ALA A 408 12.70 -13.64 -15.33
C ALA A 408 12.43 -13.54 -13.81
N ILE A 409 12.86 -12.45 -13.16
CA ILE A 409 12.58 -12.17 -11.76
C ILE A 409 11.07 -12.08 -11.53
N LYS A 410 10.39 -11.29 -12.35
CA LYS A 410 8.93 -11.12 -12.28
C LYS A 410 8.20 -12.46 -12.44
N GLN A 411 8.57 -13.26 -13.43
CA GLN A 411 7.92 -14.55 -13.67
C GLN A 411 8.07 -15.49 -12.47
N ARG A 412 9.29 -15.63 -11.91
CA ARG A 412 9.51 -16.49 -10.74
C ARG A 412 8.76 -15.99 -9.50
N MET A 413 8.68 -14.67 -9.32
CA MET A 413 7.87 -14.09 -8.25
C MET A 413 6.38 -14.47 -8.40
N LEU A 414 5.84 -14.39 -9.63
CA LEU A 414 4.47 -14.81 -9.93
C LEU A 414 4.24 -16.28 -9.63
N ASP A 415 5.16 -17.15 -10.06
CA ASP A 415 5.04 -18.60 -9.87
C ASP A 415 5.02 -18.98 -8.38
N ARG A 416 5.76 -18.27 -7.54
CA ARG A 416 5.73 -18.44 -6.08
C ARG A 416 4.39 -18.03 -5.47
N TYR A 417 3.86 -16.87 -5.87
CA TYR A 417 2.57 -16.40 -5.38
C TYR A 417 1.39 -17.24 -5.85
N LYS A 418 1.46 -17.84 -7.05
CA LYS A 418 0.47 -18.83 -7.51
C LYS A 418 0.34 -20.02 -6.55
N ARG A 419 1.45 -20.47 -5.96
CA ARG A 419 1.43 -21.57 -4.98
C ARG A 419 0.70 -21.19 -3.70
N ALA A 420 0.68 -19.90 -3.34
CA ALA A 420 0.01 -19.38 -2.15
C ALA A 420 -1.48 -19.05 -2.39
N LEU A 421 -1.98 -19.03 -3.62
CA LEU A 421 -3.39 -18.74 -3.93
C LEU A 421 -4.41 -19.60 -3.15
N PRO A 422 -4.18 -20.90 -2.86
CA PRO A 422 -5.12 -21.72 -2.10
C PRO A 422 -5.36 -21.25 -0.65
N VAL A 423 -4.53 -20.37 -0.11
CA VAL A 423 -4.67 -19.81 1.24
C VAL A 423 -4.99 -18.32 1.22
N ALA A 424 -5.18 -17.74 0.02
CA ALA A 424 -5.50 -16.33 -0.18
C ALA A 424 -7.00 -16.13 -0.40
N CYS A 425 -7.60 -15.14 0.26
CA CYS A 425 -8.95 -14.67 -0.04
C CYS A 425 -8.97 -13.46 -0.98
N GLY A 426 -7.84 -12.78 -1.13
CA GLY A 426 -7.71 -11.62 -2.01
C GLY A 426 -6.30 -11.06 -2.05
N THR A 427 -6.17 -9.93 -2.75
CA THR A 427 -4.98 -9.08 -2.75
C THR A 427 -5.30 -7.69 -2.20
N TYR A 428 -4.29 -7.03 -1.63
CA TYR A 428 -4.47 -5.65 -1.18
C TYR A 428 -4.59 -4.71 -2.40
N PRO A 429 -5.65 -3.89 -2.51
CA PRO A 429 -5.88 -3.09 -3.71
C PRO A 429 -4.77 -2.10 -4.06
N ALA A 430 -3.94 -1.67 -3.08
CA ALA A 430 -2.79 -0.80 -3.35
C ALA A 430 -1.65 -1.51 -4.10
N ASP A 431 -1.54 -2.82 -3.95
CA ASP A 431 -0.49 -3.66 -4.56
C ASP A 431 -0.99 -4.36 -5.83
N TYR A 432 -2.28 -4.21 -6.14
CA TYR A 432 -2.86 -4.82 -7.32
C TYR A 432 -2.18 -4.30 -8.60
N ASP A 433 -1.55 -5.21 -9.34
CA ASP A 433 -0.92 -4.89 -10.63
C ASP A 433 -1.77 -5.42 -11.79
N PRO A 434 -2.47 -4.54 -12.53
CA PRO A 434 -3.29 -4.96 -13.67
C PRO A 434 -2.50 -5.57 -14.82
N ASN A 435 -1.17 -5.41 -14.84
CA ASN A 435 -0.29 -5.96 -15.86
C ASN A 435 0.17 -7.40 -15.54
N VAL A 436 -0.20 -7.91 -14.38
CA VAL A 436 0.19 -9.23 -13.86
C VAL A 436 -1.05 -10.10 -13.73
N GLU A 437 -1.48 -10.69 -14.85
CA GLU A 437 -2.76 -11.40 -14.92
C GLU A 437 -2.82 -12.69 -14.07
N ASP A 438 -1.68 -13.33 -13.83
CA ASP A 438 -1.66 -14.73 -13.36
C ASP A 438 -1.45 -14.92 -11.85
N ALA A 439 -1.06 -13.89 -11.11
CA ALA A 439 -0.79 -13.99 -9.68
C ALA A 439 -1.68 -13.12 -8.81
N ASN A 440 -2.51 -12.29 -9.41
CA ASN A 440 -3.47 -11.51 -8.65
C ASN A 440 -4.60 -12.41 -8.13
N SER A 441 -4.91 -12.25 -6.85
CA SER A 441 -6.18 -12.69 -6.29
C SER A 441 -7.21 -11.55 -6.41
N LYS A 442 -8.46 -11.77 -5.97
CA LYS A 442 -9.53 -10.77 -6.07
C LYS A 442 -9.18 -9.50 -5.29
N PRO A 443 -9.23 -8.31 -5.91
CA PRO A 443 -9.08 -7.04 -5.18
C PRO A 443 -10.38 -6.63 -4.47
N MET A 444 -11.51 -7.23 -4.84
CA MET A 444 -12.87 -6.96 -4.31
C MET A 444 -13.71 -8.22 -4.41
N SER A 445 -14.64 -8.44 -3.47
CA SER A 445 -15.61 -9.55 -3.55
C SER A 445 -16.54 -9.40 -4.75
N ASP A 446 -17.13 -10.50 -5.21
CA ASP A 446 -18.05 -10.45 -6.35
C ASP A 446 -19.30 -9.61 -6.04
N THR A 447 -19.81 -9.67 -4.81
CA THR A 447 -20.95 -8.87 -4.34
C THR A 447 -20.62 -7.38 -4.34
N ALA A 448 -19.47 -7.00 -3.77
CA ALA A 448 -19.04 -5.61 -3.74
C ALA A 448 -18.72 -5.10 -5.14
N LEU A 449 -18.11 -5.92 -6.01
CA LEU A 449 -17.83 -5.55 -7.39
C LEU A 449 -19.14 -5.28 -8.16
N ALA A 450 -20.14 -6.13 -8.02
CA ALA A 450 -21.45 -5.91 -8.67
C ALA A 450 -22.12 -4.61 -8.21
N LYS A 451 -22.07 -4.29 -6.91
CA LYS A 451 -22.55 -3.01 -6.37
C LYS A 451 -21.73 -1.83 -6.89
N PHE A 452 -20.40 -1.96 -6.87
CA PHE A 452 -19.47 -0.95 -7.37
C PHE A 452 -19.75 -0.59 -8.83
N LEU A 453 -19.94 -1.58 -9.70
CA LEU A 453 -20.25 -1.37 -11.13
C LEU A 453 -21.58 -0.62 -11.35
N LYS A 454 -22.61 -0.88 -10.53
CA LYS A 454 -23.87 -0.13 -10.58
C LYS A 454 -23.69 1.34 -10.19
N ILE A 455 -22.92 1.61 -9.13
CA ILE A 455 -22.64 2.97 -8.69
C ILE A 455 -21.79 3.69 -9.75
N ARG A 456 -20.77 3.01 -10.28
CA ARG A 456 -19.94 3.54 -11.33
C ARG A 456 -20.72 3.93 -12.58
N ALA A 457 -21.64 3.08 -13.05
CA ALA A 457 -22.47 3.37 -14.22
C ALA A 457 -23.33 4.64 -14.05
N LYS A 458 -23.70 4.97 -12.82
CA LYS A 458 -24.43 6.22 -12.49
C LYS A 458 -23.50 7.45 -12.59
N TRP A 459 -22.27 7.35 -12.07
CA TRP A 459 -21.37 8.50 -11.91
C TRP A 459 -20.41 8.69 -13.09
N ASP A 460 -20.01 7.59 -13.76
CA ASP A 460 -19.10 7.59 -14.92
C ASP A 460 -19.74 6.81 -16.11
N PRO A 461 -20.84 7.31 -16.66
CA PRO A 461 -21.55 6.62 -17.74
C PRO A 461 -20.75 6.54 -19.05
N ASN A 462 -19.77 7.41 -19.23
CA ASN A 462 -18.92 7.46 -20.41
C ASN A 462 -17.63 6.64 -20.32
N ASP A 463 -17.47 5.88 -19.21
CA ASP A 463 -16.32 4.99 -19.01
C ASP A 463 -14.95 5.71 -19.05
N MET A 464 -14.91 6.91 -18.48
CA MET A 464 -13.72 7.76 -18.46
C MET A 464 -12.56 7.14 -17.67
N PHE A 465 -12.84 6.38 -16.58
CA PHE A 465 -11.87 5.77 -15.69
C PHE A 465 -11.82 4.23 -15.88
N PRO A 466 -10.92 3.69 -16.72
CA PRO A 466 -11.01 2.32 -17.21
C PRO A 466 -10.40 1.25 -16.30
N ASN A 467 -9.64 1.61 -15.27
CA ASN A 467 -8.82 0.67 -14.48
C ASN A 467 -9.64 -0.44 -13.77
N TYR A 468 -10.90 -0.19 -13.45
CA TYR A 468 -11.80 -1.18 -12.84
C TYR A 468 -12.04 -2.43 -13.72
N LYS A 469 -11.84 -2.32 -15.05
CA LYS A 469 -12.05 -3.43 -16.00
C LYS A 469 -11.16 -4.63 -15.68
N GLN A 470 -10.02 -4.37 -15.06
CA GLN A 470 -9.10 -5.43 -14.64
C GLN A 470 -9.65 -6.21 -13.44
N PHE A 471 -10.43 -5.57 -12.57
CA PHE A 471 -11.10 -6.27 -11.45
C PHE A 471 -12.10 -7.30 -11.96
N ILE A 472 -12.87 -6.96 -12.98
CA ILE A 472 -13.82 -7.88 -13.62
C ILE A 472 -13.07 -9.10 -14.13
N LYS A 473 -12.04 -8.90 -14.95
CA LYS A 473 -11.22 -9.97 -15.54
C LYS A 473 -10.60 -10.87 -14.47
N THR A 474 -10.03 -10.27 -13.41
CA THR A 474 -9.41 -11.02 -12.32
C THR A 474 -10.43 -11.86 -11.57
N ASN A 475 -11.59 -11.28 -11.18
CA ASN A 475 -12.63 -12.01 -10.46
C ASN A 475 -13.17 -13.19 -11.30
N GLU A 476 -13.46 -12.97 -12.58
CA GLU A 476 -13.91 -14.03 -13.49
C GLU A 476 -12.88 -15.17 -13.60
N LYS A 477 -11.59 -14.83 -13.70
CA LYS A 477 -10.51 -15.80 -13.78
C LYS A 477 -10.38 -16.61 -12.50
N ILE A 478 -10.36 -15.96 -11.34
CA ILE A 478 -10.27 -16.63 -10.04
C ILE A 478 -11.48 -17.54 -9.83
N ASN A 479 -12.70 -17.09 -10.15
CA ASN A 479 -13.90 -17.93 -10.06
C ASN A 479 -13.79 -19.19 -10.93
N LYS A 480 -13.26 -19.07 -12.15
CA LYS A 480 -13.02 -20.25 -13.03
C LYS A 480 -11.98 -21.21 -12.48
N LEU A 481 -10.96 -20.72 -11.77
CA LEU A 481 -9.94 -21.57 -11.13
C LEU A 481 -10.52 -22.34 -9.95
N LEU A 482 -11.36 -21.69 -9.13
CA LEU A 482 -11.98 -22.31 -7.95
C LEU A 482 -13.07 -23.32 -8.30
N THR A 483 -13.68 -23.24 -9.50
CA THR A 483 -14.73 -24.16 -9.95
C THR A 483 -14.21 -25.39 -10.70
N LYS A 484 -12.90 -25.44 -11.01
CA LYS A 484 -12.30 -26.68 -11.57
C LYS A 484 -12.18 -27.72 -10.47
N PRO A 485 -12.67 -28.95 -10.68
CA PRO A 485 -12.42 -30.03 -9.75
C PRO A 485 -10.90 -30.20 -9.58
N SER A 486 -10.45 -30.33 -8.34
CA SER A 486 -9.06 -30.73 -8.06
C SER A 486 -8.80 -32.08 -8.76
N LEU A 487 -7.94 -32.07 -9.79
CA LEU A 487 -7.40 -33.28 -10.40
C LEU A 487 -6.54 -34.03 -9.40
#